data_ca96de645b59c2584f203c59b3a271c8
#
_entry.id   ca96de645b59c2584f203c59b3a271c8
#
_cell.length_a   1.000
_cell.length_b   1.000
_cell.length_c   1.000
_cell.angle_alpha   90.00
_cell.angle_beta   90.00
_cell.angle_gamma   90.00
#
_symmetry.space_group_name_H-M   'P 1'
#
loop_
_entity.id
_entity.type
_entity.pdbx_description
1 polymer ?
#
loop_
_entity_poly.entity_id
_entity_poly.type
_entity_poly.pdbx_seq_one_letter_code
_entity_poly.pdbx_strand_id
1 'polypeptide(L)'
;DNVVYCAATAKAAIAGGQTQISGSFTLEETADLENVLRAGKLPAKAEIVQKAVVGPSLGQEAIDNGILSSLIGLLLVSFWMVFYYGRAGWYANVALLLNLVLLFGAMANFGFVLTLPGIAGIVLTMGTAVDANIIIYERAKEELRAGLSLDEAVKTAFGWKGAMRSIIDANVTHILTGSILYIFGEGMIRGFAITL
;
A
#
# COMPACT_ATOMS: atom_id res chain seq x y z
N ASP A 1 10.03 0.01 -32.57
CA ASP A 1 8.92 0.81 -33.11
C ASP A 1 9.39 1.61 -34.29
N ASN A 2 8.80 1.40 -35.47
CA ASN A 2 9.08 2.16 -36.69
C ASN A 2 8.14 3.40 -36.75
N VAL A 3 8.02 4.11 -35.65
CA VAL A 3 7.25 5.36 -35.60
C VAL A 3 8.16 6.51 -35.98
N VAL A 4 7.80 7.23 -37.06
CA VAL A 4 8.52 8.43 -37.49
C VAL A 4 7.91 9.62 -36.76
N TYR A 5 8.63 10.18 -35.79
CA TYR A 5 8.20 11.37 -35.03
C TYR A 5 8.37 12.65 -35.82
N CYS A 6 9.37 12.72 -36.68
CA CYS A 6 9.64 13.89 -37.52
C CYS A 6 10.43 13.47 -38.77
N ALA A 7 10.05 13.97 -39.93
CA ALA A 7 10.80 13.85 -41.18
C ALA A 7 11.45 15.20 -41.52
N ALA A 8 12.55 15.52 -40.86
CA ALA A 8 13.29 16.77 -41.08
C ALA A 8 14.17 16.68 -42.31
N THR A 9 14.19 17.73 -43.15
CA THR A 9 15.06 17.84 -44.31
C THR A 9 16.18 18.84 -43.99
N ALA A 10 17.43 18.42 -44.17
CA ALA A 10 18.57 19.31 -43.99
C ALA A 10 18.65 20.32 -45.15
N LYS A 11 18.59 21.62 -44.86
CA LYS A 11 18.68 22.70 -45.89
C LYS A 11 20.12 23.02 -46.28
N ALA A 12 21.07 22.71 -45.41
CA ALA A 12 22.51 22.95 -45.66
C ALA A 12 23.37 22.00 -44.82
N ALA A 13 24.68 21.96 -45.10
CA ALA A 13 25.62 21.19 -44.28
C ALA A 13 25.76 21.78 -42.89
N ILE A 14 25.69 20.93 -41.85
CA ILE A 14 25.76 21.33 -40.44
C ILE A 14 27.21 21.33 -40.01
N ALA A 15 27.91 22.47 -40.19
CA ALA A 15 29.35 22.57 -39.89
C ALA A 15 29.66 22.77 -38.37
N GLY A 16 28.70 23.20 -37.56
CA GLY A 16 28.88 23.53 -36.13
C GLY A 16 28.40 22.49 -35.13
N GLY A 17 27.93 21.34 -35.57
CA GLY A 17 27.39 20.28 -34.67
C GLY A 17 26.10 20.64 -33.92
N GLN A 18 25.56 21.85 -34.12
CA GLN A 18 24.30 22.30 -33.57
C GLN A 18 23.27 22.46 -34.70
N THR A 19 22.06 21.95 -34.50
CA THR A 19 20.99 22.08 -35.46
C THR A 19 19.69 22.47 -34.77
N GLN A 20 18.87 23.19 -35.52
CA GLN A 20 17.54 23.59 -35.06
C GLN A 20 16.49 22.91 -35.98
N ILE A 21 15.53 22.24 -35.39
CA ILE A 21 14.39 21.69 -36.08
C ILE A 21 13.24 22.72 -35.97
N SER A 22 12.79 23.23 -37.12
CA SER A 22 11.69 24.21 -37.17
C SER A 22 10.59 23.71 -38.07
N GLY A 23 9.33 23.97 -37.69
CA GLY A 23 8.13 23.56 -38.41
C GLY A 23 6.89 24.07 -37.72
N SER A 24 5.72 23.68 -38.26
CA SER A 24 4.42 23.99 -37.66
C SER A 24 4.08 22.94 -36.59
N PHE A 25 4.75 23.01 -35.45
CA PHE A 25 4.53 22.10 -34.31
C PHE A 25 3.62 22.75 -33.29
N THR A 26 2.75 21.96 -32.67
CA THR A 26 2.05 22.33 -31.46
C THR A 26 2.99 22.29 -30.24
N LEU A 27 2.60 22.91 -29.12
CA LEU A 27 3.40 22.85 -27.90
C LEU A 27 3.56 21.42 -27.38
N GLU A 28 2.56 20.57 -27.55
CA GLU A 28 2.58 19.17 -27.14
C GLU A 28 3.55 18.36 -28.01
N GLU A 29 3.48 18.50 -29.33
CA GLU A 29 4.40 17.84 -30.27
C GLU A 29 5.87 18.28 -30.04
N THR A 30 6.09 19.54 -29.68
CA THR A 30 7.43 20.04 -29.37
C THR A 30 7.99 19.42 -28.11
N ALA A 31 7.18 19.26 -27.06
CA ALA A 31 7.57 18.60 -25.81
C ALA A 31 7.87 17.12 -26.02
N ASP A 32 7.07 16.43 -26.81
CA ASP A 32 7.31 15.01 -27.16
C ASP A 32 8.58 14.84 -27.98
N LEU A 33 8.82 15.72 -28.95
CA LEU A 33 10.04 15.70 -29.77
C LEU A 33 11.29 15.99 -28.90
N GLU A 34 11.21 16.94 -27.95
CA GLU A 34 12.29 17.21 -27.01
C GLU A 34 12.61 15.96 -26.17
N ASN A 35 11.59 15.31 -25.63
CA ASN A 35 11.76 14.09 -24.82
C ASN A 35 12.41 12.96 -25.61
N VAL A 36 11.98 12.73 -26.85
CA VAL A 36 12.54 11.73 -27.76
C VAL A 36 14.01 12.03 -28.10
N LEU A 37 14.33 13.30 -28.38
CA LEU A 37 15.69 13.72 -28.69
C LEU A 37 16.63 13.65 -27.47
N ARG A 38 16.13 14.00 -26.27
CA ARG A 38 16.88 13.85 -25.01
C ARG A 38 17.13 12.40 -24.65
N ALA A 39 16.16 11.53 -24.85
CA ALA A 39 16.29 10.10 -24.59
C ALA A 39 17.29 9.41 -25.53
N GLY A 40 17.49 9.97 -26.72
CA GLY A 40 18.37 9.40 -27.73
C GLY A 40 17.89 8.02 -28.21
N LYS A 41 18.76 7.32 -28.94
CA LYS A 41 18.50 5.94 -29.36
C LYS A 41 18.71 4.99 -28.18
N LEU A 42 17.65 4.39 -27.70
CA LEU A 42 17.75 3.35 -26.66
C LEU A 42 18.61 2.18 -27.20
N PRO A 43 19.59 1.70 -26.42
CA PRO A 43 20.47 0.59 -26.83
C PRO A 43 19.74 -0.75 -26.91
N ALA A 44 18.54 -0.85 -26.31
CA ALA A 44 17.67 -2.01 -26.34
C ALA A 44 16.23 -1.60 -26.63
N LYS A 45 15.42 -2.51 -27.18
CA LYS A 45 13.97 -2.29 -27.34
C LYS A 45 13.34 -2.19 -25.95
N ALA A 46 12.71 -1.06 -25.66
CA ALA A 46 11.88 -0.92 -24.49
C ALA A 46 10.45 -1.36 -24.84
N GLU A 47 9.92 -2.31 -24.11
CA GLU A 47 8.56 -2.79 -24.24
C GLU A 47 7.76 -2.30 -23.03
N ILE A 48 6.61 -1.69 -23.29
CA ILE A 48 5.72 -1.24 -22.20
C ILE A 48 5.01 -2.48 -21.66
N VAL A 49 5.45 -2.96 -20.50
CA VAL A 49 4.89 -4.14 -19.85
C VAL A 49 3.53 -3.81 -19.24
N GLN A 50 3.35 -2.59 -18.72
CA GLN A 50 2.09 -2.16 -18.15
C GLN A 50 1.92 -0.64 -18.32
N LYS A 51 0.75 -0.21 -18.77
CA LYS A 51 0.34 1.20 -18.80
C LYS A 51 -1.03 1.33 -18.17
N ALA A 52 -1.12 2.02 -17.04
CA ALA A 52 -2.38 2.39 -16.41
C ALA A 52 -2.54 3.92 -16.48
N VAL A 53 -3.58 4.37 -17.16
CA VAL A 53 -3.93 5.80 -17.24
C VAL A 53 -5.27 5.98 -16.54
N VAL A 54 -5.26 6.65 -15.39
CA VAL A 54 -6.47 7.00 -14.64
C VAL A 54 -6.68 8.50 -14.79
N GLY A 55 -7.85 8.90 -15.27
CA GLY A 55 -8.19 10.32 -15.36
C GLY A 55 -8.21 10.96 -13.96
N PRO A 56 -7.88 12.27 -13.83
CA PRO A 56 -7.80 12.93 -12.53
C PRO A 56 -9.09 12.83 -11.71
N SER A 57 -10.25 12.90 -12.35
CA SER A 57 -11.56 12.78 -11.70
C SER A 57 -11.84 11.38 -11.16
N LEU A 58 -11.54 10.33 -11.94
CA LEU A 58 -11.72 8.94 -11.51
C LEU A 58 -10.74 8.55 -10.39
N GLY A 59 -9.52 9.09 -10.45
CA GLY A 59 -8.53 8.89 -9.39
C GLY A 59 -8.97 9.52 -8.07
N GLN A 60 -9.48 10.75 -8.10
CA GLN A 60 -9.97 11.45 -6.91
C GLN A 60 -11.19 10.75 -6.30
N GLU A 61 -12.18 10.38 -7.11
CA GLU A 61 -13.35 9.63 -6.64
C GLU A 61 -12.98 8.30 -5.96
N ALA A 62 -12.02 7.58 -6.54
CA ALA A 62 -11.55 6.32 -5.95
C ALA A 62 -10.82 6.53 -4.62
N ILE A 63 -10.05 7.62 -4.48
CA ILE A 63 -9.39 8.00 -3.23
C ILE A 63 -10.44 8.36 -2.17
N ASP A 64 -11.40 9.21 -2.50
CA ASP A 64 -12.44 9.66 -1.58
C ASP A 64 -13.30 8.48 -1.08
N ASN A 65 -13.71 7.60 -1.99
CA ASN A 65 -14.43 6.36 -1.66
C ASN A 65 -13.56 5.40 -0.83
N GLY A 66 -12.27 5.31 -1.11
CA GLY A 66 -11.32 4.49 -0.35
C GLY A 66 -11.15 4.99 1.09
N ILE A 67 -10.99 6.29 1.28
CA ILE A 67 -10.90 6.91 2.61
C ILE A 67 -12.20 6.73 3.38
N LEU A 68 -13.35 6.97 2.74
CA LEU A 68 -14.66 6.78 3.36
C LEU A 68 -14.87 5.33 3.79
N SER A 69 -14.54 4.36 2.94
CA SER A 69 -14.63 2.93 3.26
C SER A 69 -13.72 2.54 4.42
N SER A 70 -12.50 3.10 4.47
CA SER A 70 -11.55 2.87 5.55
C SER A 70 -12.08 3.41 6.88
N LEU A 71 -12.68 4.60 6.87
CA LEU A 71 -13.27 5.22 8.05
C LEU A 71 -14.48 4.42 8.57
N ILE A 72 -15.36 3.99 7.66
CA ILE A 72 -16.51 3.13 8.03
C ILE A 72 -16.01 1.81 8.61
N GLY A 73 -15.02 1.16 7.98
CA GLY A 73 -14.42 -0.07 8.49
C GLY A 73 -13.82 0.10 9.88
N LEU A 74 -13.06 1.18 10.10
CA LEU A 74 -12.47 1.51 11.39
C LEU A 74 -13.55 1.70 12.47
N LEU A 75 -14.60 2.44 12.16
CA LEU A 75 -15.70 2.69 13.10
C LEU A 75 -16.46 1.40 13.44
N LEU A 76 -16.74 0.55 12.44
CA LEU A 76 -17.42 -0.72 12.65
C LEU A 76 -16.60 -1.66 13.53
N VAL A 77 -15.31 -1.84 13.25
CA VAL A 77 -14.40 -2.67 14.04
C VAL A 77 -14.28 -2.12 15.46
N SER A 78 -14.08 -0.81 15.61
CA SER A 78 -13.97 -0.15 16.91
C SER A 78 -15.24 -0.29 17.75
N PHE A 79 -16.40 -0.09 17.13
CA PHE A 79 -17.69 -0.27 17.77
C PHE A 79 -17.89 -1.72 18.24
N TRP A 80 -17.61 -2.70 17.35
CA TRP A 80 -17.74 -4.12 17.67
C TRP A 80 -16.83 -4.55 18.82
N MET A 81 -15.58 -4.06 18.82
CA MET A 81 -14.62 -4.35 19.87
C MET A 81 -15.10 -3.84 21.25
N VAL A 82 -15.61 -2.61 21.31
CA VAL A 82 -16.13 -2.05 22.57
C VAL A 82 -17.42 -2.77 22.99
N PHE A 83 -18.30 -3.07 22.05
CA PHE A 83 -19.57 -3.76 22.32
C PHE A 83 -19.36 -5.17 22.87
N TYR A 84 -18.43 -5.93 22.30
CA TYR A 84 -18.22 -7.32 22.66
C TYR A 84 -17.24 -7.50 23.84
N TYR A 85 -16.17 -6.72 23.91
CA TYR A 85 -15.13 -6.83 24.94
C TYR A 85 -15.22 -5.76 26.02
N GLY A 86 -16.15 -4.82 25.92
CA GLY A 86 -16.34 -3.76 26.92
C GLY A 86 -15.07 -2.93 27.14
N ARG A 87 -14.60 -2.85 28.39
CA ARG A 87 -13.40 -2.07 28.75
C ARG A 87 -12.13 -2.57 28.05
N ALA A 88 -11.99 -3.86 27.82
CA ALA A 88 -10.86 -4.43 27.09
C ALA A 88 -10.86 -3.98 25.62
N GLY A 89 -12.04 -3.83 25.01
CA GLY A 89 -12.19 -3.30 23.66
C GLY A 89 -11.69 -1.86 23.49
N TRP A 90 -11.77 -1.03 24.54
CA TRP A 90 -11.17 0.31 24.54
C TRP A 90 -9.65 0.27 24.36
N TYR A 91 -8.98 -0.61 25.09
CA TYR A 91 -7.52 -0.76 24.97
C TYR A 91 -7.13 -1.29 23.58
N ALA A 92 -7.91 -2.20 23.02
CA ALA A 92 -7.69 -2.68 21.65
C ALA A 92 -7.86 -1.56 20.61
N ASN A 93 -8.82 -0.64 20.79
CA ASN A 93 -8.99 0.50 19.90
C ASN A 93 -7.83 1.49 20.00
N VAL A 94 -7.29 1.73 21.19
CA VAL A 94 -6.08 2.55 21.34
C VAL A 94 -4.90 1.91 20.63
N ALA A 95 -4.73 0.58 20.76
CA ALA A 95 -3.69 -0.16 20.05
C ALA A 95 -3.86 -0.11 18.52
N LEU A 96 -5.11 -0.20 18.02
CA LEU A 96 -5.44 -0.07 16.60
C LEU A 96 -5.08 1.31 16.06
N LEU A 97 -5.44 2.38 16.78
CA LEU A 97 -5.08 3.75 16.38
C LEU A 97 -3.56 3.96 16.37
N LEU A 98 -2.87 3.44 17.39
CA LEU A 98 -1.41 3.50 17.44
C LEU A 98 -0.78 2.74 16.26
N ASN A 99 -1.30 1.57 15.91
CA ASN A 99 -0.86 0.79 14.76
C ASN A 99 -0.99 1.59 13.45
N LEU A 100 -2.14 2.26 13.24
CA LEU A 100 -2.34 3.12 12.07
C LEU A 100 -1.35 4.29 12.03
N VAL A 101 -1.10 4.94 13.15
CA VAL A 101 -0.10 6.02 13.25
C VAL A 101 1.30 5.50 12.89
N LEU A 102 1.68 4.33 13.40
CA LEU A 102 2.96 3.69 13.08
C LEU A 102 3.05 3.29 11.59
N LEU A 103 1.97 2.76 11.02
CA LEU A 103 1.90 2.42 9.60
C LEU A 103 2.13 3.64 8.72
N PHE A 104 1.36 4.71 8.92
CA PHE A 104 1.53 5.94 8.15
C PHE A 104 2.89 6.61 8.40
N GLY A 105 3.38 6.57 9.64
CA GLY A 105 4.71 7.07 10.00
C GLY A 105 5.82 6.30 9.29
N ALA A 106 5.72 4.98 9.21
CA ALA A 106 6.66 4.14 8.48
C ALA A 106 6.60 4.44 6.96
N MET A 107 5.40 4.49 6.38
CA MET A 107 5.25 4.83 4.95
C MET A 107 5.87 6.18 4.62
N ALA A 108 5.62 7.21 5.43
CA ALA A 108 6.19 8.54 5.24
C ALA A 108 7.73 8.53 5.38
N ASN A 109 8.27 7.80 6.37
CA ASN A 109 9.71 7.73 6.59
C ASN A 109 10.45 7.02 5.45
N PHE A 110 9.87 5.97 4.88
CA PHE A 110 10.45 5.23 3.75
C PHE A 110 10.12 5.85 2.38
N GLY A 111 9.33 6.91 2.33
CA GLY A 111 8.93 7.58 1.10
C GLY A 111 7.98 6.72 0.23
N PHE A 112 7.23 5.81 0.81
CA PHE A 112 6.26 5.02 0.07
C PHE A 112 5.04 5.85 -0.31
N VAL A 113 4.59 5.68 -1.55
CA VAL A 113 3.39 6.36 -2.07
C VAL A 113 2.16 5.47 -1.83
N LEU A 114 1.13 6.06 -1.25
CA LEU A 114 -0.14 5.39 -1.08
C LEU A 114 -0.84 5.23 -2.44
N THR A 115 -1.03 3.98 -2.85
CA THR A 115 -1.74 3.62 -4.08
C THR A 115 -3.18 3.19 -3.78
N LEU A 116 -4.06 3.14 -4.79
CA LEU A 116 -5.44 2.66 -4.60
C LEU A 116 -5.49 1.24 -4.00
N PRO A 117 -4.72 0.25 -4.49
CA PRO A 117 -4.63 -1.04 -3.84
C PRO A 117 -4.00 -0.97 -2.44
N GLY A 118 -3.11 -0.01 -2.20
CA GLY A 118 -2.56 0.25 -0.87
C GLY A 118 -3.63 0.68 0.14
N ILE A 119 -4.63 1.45 -0.27
CA ILE A 119 -5.78 1.78 0.59
C ILE A 119 -6.54 0.50 0.98
N ALA A 120 -6.78 -0.39 0.03
CA ALA A 120 -7.40 -1.69 0.32
C ALA A 120 -6.55 -2.54 1.29
N GLY A 121 -5.21 -2.51 1.15
CA GLY A 121 -4.27 -3.12 2.09
C GLY A 121 -4.41 -2.56 3.50
N ILE A 122 -4.52 -1.24 3.66
CA ILE A 122 -4.75 -0.60 4.97
C ILE A 122 -6.06 -1.10 5.60
N VAL A 123 -7.15 -1.18 4.84
CA VAL A 123 -8.44 -1.69 5.35
C VAL A 123 -8.31 -3.13 5.83
N LEU A 124 -7.59 -3.97 5.08
CA LEU A 124 -7.32 -5.35 5.48
C LEU A 124 -6.46 -5.39 6.75
N THR A 125 -5.38 -4.60 6.81
CA THR A 125 -4.49 -4.53 7.97
C THR A 125 -5.20 -4.05 9.23
N MET A 126 -6.18 -3.12 9.12
CA MET A 126 -7.03 -2.73 10.26
C MET A 126 -7.80 -3.92 10.85
N GLY A 127 -8.31 -4.83 10.01
CA GLY A 127 -8.95 -6.05 10.47
C GLY A 127 -7.97 -6.97 11.20
N THR A 128 -6.84 -7.26 10.59
CA THR A 128 -5.84 -8.17 11.16
C THR A 128 -5.11 -7.59 12.38
N ALA A 129 -5.02 -6.26 12.50
CA ALA A 129 -4.38 -5.61 13.65
C ALA A 129 -5.11 -5.84 14.98
N VAL A 130 -6.43 -6.09 14.95
CA VAL A 130 -7.19 -6.41 16.17
C VAL A 130 -7.19 -7.90 16.49
N ASP A 131 -6.84 -8.77 15.54
CA ASP A 131 -6.90 -10.24 15.71
C ASP A 131 -6.02 -10.71 16.86
N ALA A 132 -4.82 -10.15 17.02
CA ALA A 132 -3.95 -10.47 18.14
C ALA A 132 -4.60 -10.17 19.49
N ASN A 133 -5.30 -9.03 19.61
CA ASN A 133 -6.02 -8.66 20.82
C ASN A 133 -7.19 -9.61 21.07
N ILE A 134 -7.93 -9.97 20.03
CA ILE A 134 -9.06 -10.91 20.10
C ILE A 134 -8.57 -12.28 20.60
N ILE A 135 -7.51 -12.82 20.02
CA ILE A 135 -6.96 -14.12 20.43
C ILE A 135 -6.55 -14.12 21.90
N ILE A 136 -5.89 -13.03 22.37
CA ILE A 136 -5.50 -12.89 23.77
C ILE A 136 -6.73 -12.80 24.67
N TYR A 137 -7.75 -12.01 24.30
CA TYR A 137 -8.94 -11.83 25.12
C TYR A 137 -9.79 -13.11 25.20
N GLU A 138 -9.94 -13.83 24.10
CA GLU A 138 -10.67 -15.11 24.11
C GLU A 138 -9.90 -16.14 24.93
N ARG A 139 -8.58 -16.21 24.81
CA ARG A 139 -7.79 -17.12 25.63
C ARG A 139 -7.89 -16.77 27.13
N ALA A 140 -7.84 -15.49 27.50
CA ALA A 140 -8.04 -15.06 28.87
C ALA A 140 -9.44 -15.43 29.40
N LYS A 141 -10.48 -15.30 28.59
CA LYS A 141 -11.84 -15.73 28.95
C LYS A 141 -11.92 -17.24 29.17
N GLU A 142 -11.25 -18.04 28.34
CA GLU A 142 -11.18 -19.50 28.53
C GLU A 142 -10.55 -19.85 29.88
N GLU A 143 -9.42 -19.24 30.22
CA GLU A 143 -8.72 -19.49 31.49
C GLU A 143 -9.53 -19.00 32.72
N LEU A 144 -10.24 -17.88 32.60
CA LEU A 144 -11.18 -17.42 33.62
C LEU A 144 -12.33 -18.41 33.82
N ARG A 145 -12.88 -18.99 32.75
CA ARG A 145 -13.93 -20.02 32.84
C ARG A 145 -13.42 -21.31 33.46
N ALA A 146 -12.10 -21.60 33.32
CA ALA A 146 -11.45 -22.72 33.95
C ALA A 146 -11.18 -22.49 35.45
N GLY A 147 -11.52 -21.30 35.98
CA GLY A 147 -11.43 -20.98 37.42
C GLY A 147 -10.16 -20.28 37.85
N LEU A 148 -9.28 -19.84 36.90
CA LEU A 148 -8.12 -19.05 37.25
C LEU A 148 -8.50 -17.62 37.66
N SER A 149 -7.68 -17.01 38.52
CA SER A 149 -7.82 -15.58 38.83
C SER A 149 -7.54 -14.73 37.59
N LEU A 150 -8.05 -13.47 37.58
CA LEU A 150 -7.86 -12.57 36.43
C LEU A 150 -6.40 -12.39 36.06
N ASP A 151 -5.53 -12.22 37.07
CA ASP A 151 -4.10 -11.98 36.88
C ASP A 151 -3.39 -13.23 36.28
N GLU A 152 -3.74 -14.40 36.75
CA GLU A 152 -3.23 -15.68 36.24
C GLU A 152 -3.77 -15.98 34.83
N ALA A 153 -5.06 -15.75 34.57
CA ALA A 153 -5.66 -15.95 33.28
C ALA A 153 -5.01 -15.04 32.21
N VAL A 154 -4.78 -13.77 32.53
CA VAL A 154 -4.08 -12.84 31.61
C VAL A 154 -2.65 -13.27 31.37
N LYS A 155 -1.88 -13.63 32.40
CA LYS A 155 -0.50 -14.13 32.26
C LYS A 155 -0.44 -15.39 31.39
N THR A 156 -1.36 -16.32 31.61
CA THR A 156 -1.44 -17.56 30.83
C THR A 156 -1.82 -17.26 29.38
N ALA A 157 -2.77 -16.37 29.15
CA ALA A 157 -3.21 -15.97 27.81
C ALA A 157 -2.06 -15.34 26.99
N PHE A 158 -1.23 -14.51 27.59
CA PHE A 158 -0.02 -13.94 26.95
C PHE A 158 1.13 -14.94 26.83
N GLY A 159 1.04 -16.09 27.49
CA GLY A 159 2.11 -17.09 27.49
C GLY A 159 2.28 -17.80 26.15
N TRP A 160 3.44 -18.46 26.00
CA TRP A 160 3.76 -19.24 24.81
C TRP A 160 2.78 -20.39 24.56
N LYS A 161 2.23 -20.97 25.62
CA LYS A 161 1.17 -21.99 25.57
C LYS A 161 -0.23 -21.40 25.38
N GLY A 162 -0.39 -20.10 25.49
CA GLY A 162 -1.61 -19.34 25.25
C GLY A 162 -1.68 -18.80 23.81
N ALA A 163 -1.92 -17.52 23.68
CA ALA A 163 -2.14 -16.83 22.39
C ALA A 163 -0.84 -16.56 21.61
N MET A 164 0.30 -16.45 22.28
CA MET A 164 1.56 -15.97 21.68
C MET A 164 1.97 -16.75 20.43
N ARG A 165 1.88 -18.07 20.47
CA ARG A 165 2.23 -18.92 19.32
C ARG A 165 1.36 -18.60 18.09
N SER A 166 0.04 -18.55 18.28
CA SER A 166 -0.89 -18.28 17.18
C SER A 166 -0.70 -16.86 16.60
N ILE A 167 -0.36 -15.90 17.47
CA ILE A 167 -0.07 -14.52 17.04
C ILE A 167 1.20 -14.48 16.19
N ILE A 168 2.26 -15.17 16.62
CA ILE A 168 3.52 -15.23 15.87
C ILE A 168 3.31 -15.93 14.53
N ASP A 169 2.62 -17.08 14.52
CA ASP A 169 2.35 -17.84 13.29
C ASP A 169 1.55 -17.00 12.27
N ALA A 170 0.53 -16.26 12.74
CA ALA A 170 -0.24 -15.36 11.90
C ALA A 170 0.63 -14.22 11.33
N ASN A 171 1.43 -13.55 12.17
CA ASN A 171 2.30 -12.46 11.72
C ASN A 171 3.41 -12.94 10.78
N VAL A 172 4.00 -14.12 11.02
CA VAL A 172 4.97 -14.73 10.10
C VAL A 172 4.33 -14.99 8.73
N THR A 173 3.09 -15.48 8.71
CA THR A 173 2.35 -15.69 7.47
C THR A 173 2.11 -14.38 6.72
N HIS A 174 1.73 -13.30 7.40
CA HIS A 174 1.57 -11.97 6.79
C HIS A 174 2.89 -11.44 6.23
N ILE A 175 3.99 -11.54 6.99
CA ILE A 175 5.33 -11.12 6.54
C ILE A 175 5.76 -11.90 5.30
N LEU A 176 5.56 -13.22 5.29
CA LEU A 176 5.89 -14.05 4.13
C LEU A 176 5.05 -13.66 2.90
N THR A 177 3.74 -13.52 3.08
CA THR A 177 2.83 -13.13 2.00
C THR A 177 3.18 -11.73 1.46
N GLY A 178 3.36 -10.75 2.34
CA GLY A 178 3.77 -9.39 1.96
C GLY A 178 5.11 -9.37 1.24
N SER A 179 6.10 -10.15 1.73
CA SER A 179 7.42 -10.27 1.09
C SER A 179 7.34 -10.88 -0.31
N ILE A 180 6.57 -11.94 -0.49
CA ILE A 180 6.36 -12.58 -1.80
C ILE A 180 5.69 -11.59 -2.76
N LEU A 181 4.61 -10.93 -2.32
CA LEU A 181 3.91 -9.95 -3.14
C LEU A 181 4.78 -8.73 -3.46
N TYR A 182 5.67 -8.32 -2.56
CA TYR A 182 6.59 -7.21 -2.80
C TYR A 182 7.69 -7.56 -3.80
N ILE A 183 8.26 -8.77 -3.72
CA ILE A 183 9.36 -9.23 -4.58
C ILE A 183 8.85 -9.57 -5.98
N PHE A 184 7.78 -10.35 -6.07
CA PHE A 184 7.26 -10.89 -7.32
C PHE A 184 6.09 -10.07 -7.90
N GLY A 185 5.46 -9.22 -7.10
CA GLY A 185 4.37 -8.37 -7.56
C GLY A 185 4.88 -7.19 -8.37
N GLU A 186 4.10 -6.81 -9.38
CA GLU A 186 4.36 -5.66 -10.24
C GLU A 186 3.26 -4.61 -10.07
N GLY A 187 3.63 -3.35 -10.33
CA GLY A 187 2.69 -2.23 -10.36
C GLY A 187 1.80 -2.14 -9.10
N MET A 188 0.51 -2.36 -9.29
CA MET A 188 -0.51 -2.21 -8.23
C MET A 188 -0.37 -3.23 -7.09
N ILE A 189 0.07 -4.46 -7.39
CA ILE A 189 0.24 -5.53 -6.39
C ILE A 189 1.33 -5.15 -5.39
N ARG A 190 2.40 -4.52 -5.84
CA ARG A 190 3.49 -4.06 -4.99
C ARG A 190 3.04 -2.96 -4.01
N GLY A 191 2.15 -2.06 -4.47
CA GLY A 191 1.56 -1.04 -3.61
C GLY A 191 0.70 -1.64 -2.48
N PHE A 192 -0.08 -2.68 -2.77
CA PHE A 192 -0.82 -3.44 -1.77
C PHE A 192 0.11 -4.15 -0.77
N ALA A 193 1.18 -4.78 -1.24
CA ALA A 193 2.14 -5.49 -0.41
C ALA A 193 2.86 -4.61 0.62
N ILE A 194 3.04 -3.31 0.32
CA ILE A 194 3.69 -2.34 1.22
C ILE A 194 2.78 -2.01 2.42
N THR A 195 1.48 -2.08 2.24
CA THR A 195 0.50 -1.70 3.28
C THR A 195 -0.06 -2.91 4.04
N LEU A 196 0.23 -4.12 3.55
CA LEU A 196 -0.11 -5.37 4.21
C LEU A 196 0.89 -5.69 5.33
#